data_5d78dcf7be3e2d2190fc474aee4f3094
#
_entry.id   5d78dcf7be3e2d2190fc474aee4f3094
#
_cell.length_a   1.000
_cell.length_b   1.000
_cell.length_c   1.000
_cell.angle_alpha   90.00
_cell.angle_beta   90.00
_cell.angle_gamma   90.00
#
_symmetry.space_group_name_H-M   'P 1'
#
loop_
_entity.id
_entity.type
_entity.pdbx_description
1 polymer ?
#
loop_
_entity_poly.entity_id
_entity_poly.type
_entity_poly.pdbx_seq_one_letter_code
_entity_poly.pdbx_strand_id
1 'polypeptide(L)'
;MTNKTTQFKRTVSGTLNSGVRSGFGSEGRRYFIIEHKDDSALHSRGEQQKLIVDEVFIGRDAKCQVRIDEKFGTVSREHALIAKDGDNWKLIHRSQTNQTYVNGQLVHGEVILQNGDEIQLASNGPRLGFIIPQGEQSLVKSIGLTARLSLFRQQALRPYKTALAIISTVALLAIGGLIAWNIVSSKNYEKKFSDLMREMSDKRVDTIVQEKLIHVYSGGGSSKSAVSTPDNVVYPEAGGAPSGELLPFEDAVYFVRMTDITMTYEGQNISFPFGAAAPCATGFINSDGYFITARHVIEPWAYFYDLNDLENPLTQAAIVQYLGGTIDATIVAESKNGDRRTYHYTDFTVTKDRDKEVEVTATDNNEMNYKIRKAFSSNDYAYLKTNTRSNLVMNKQLATKIAAGTQLDVLGFPYSMGGEKNNIRPQYTYATTSNSGLYHGQIAVTGFNAENGNSGGPVFCKDGDKFYVVGVVSSTLGNHGGIIIPVSSISY
;
A
#
# COMPACT_ATOMS: atom_id res chain seq x y z
N MET A 1 56.59 -3.75 -6.99
CA MET A 1 55.60 -3.66 -5.90
C MET A 1 54.37 -2.96 -6.47
N THR A 2 53.35 -3.73 -6.81
CA THR A 2 52.11 -3.22 -7.43
C THR A 2 51.20 -2.72 -6.33
N ASN A 3 51.02 -1.43 -6.22
CA ASN A 3 50.03 -0.79 -5.35
C ASN A 3 48.62 -1.17 -5.86
N LYS A 4 47.96 -2.07 -5.17
CA LYS A 4 46.52 -2.31 -5.32
C LYS A 4 45.81 -1.10 -4.73
N THR A 5 45.36 -0.19 -5.57
CA THR A 5 44.42 0.86 -5.22
C THR A 5 43.10 0.19 -4.87
N THR A 6 42.77 0.15 -3.59
CA THR A 6 41.44 -0.34 -3.12
C THR A 6 40.42 0.67 -3.61
N GLN A 7 39.73 0.36 -4.71
CA GLN A 7 38.54 1.11 -5.10
C GLN A 7 37.47 0.80 -4.05
N PHE A 8 37.22 1.76 -3.18
CA PHE A 8 36.01 1.75 -2.36
C PHE A 8 34.81 1.86 -3.31
N LYS A 9 34.16 0.72 -3.56
CA LYS A 9 32.87 0.72 -4.26
C LYS A 9 31.90 1.51 -3.40
N ARG A 10 31.20 2.46 -4.01
CA ARG A 10 30.04 3.15 -3.42
C ARG A 10 29.10 2.10 -2.87
N THR A 11 28.99 1.94 -1.57
CA THR A 11 28.03 1.06 -0.94
C THR A 11 26.74 1.86 -0.79
N VAL A 12 25.80 1.62 -1.71
CA VAL A 12 24.42 2.13 -1.65
C VAL A 12 23.81 1.86 -0.27
N SER A 13 24.15 0.70 0.29
CA SER A 13 23.81 0.24 1.63
C SER A 13 24.18 1.21 2.75
N GLY A 14 25.38 1.76 2.77
CA GLY A 14 25.82 2.69 3.82
C GLY A 14 24.96 3.96 3.85
N THR A 15 24.73 4.57 2.70
CA THR A 15 24.06 5.87 2.60
C THR A 15 22.54 5.75 2.86
N LEU A 16 21.89 4.68 2.38
CA LEU A 16 20.45 4.44 2.64
C LEU A 16 20.22 4.03 4.08
N ASN A 17 21.04 3.12 4.64
CA ASN A 17 20.93 2.67 6.02
C ASN A 17 21.18 3.83 7.01
N SER A 18 22.16 4.69 6.72
CA SER A 18 22.44 5.88 7.50
C SER A 18 21.29 6.90 7.39
N GLY A 19 20.71 7.03 6.23
CA GLY A 19 19.61 7.94 5.98
C GLY A 19 18.31 7.51 6.64
N VAL A 20 17.96 6.22 6.58
CA VAL A 20 16.80 5.68 7.29
C VAL A 20 16.97 5.84 8.80
N ARG A 21 18.14 5.50 9.35
CA ARG A 21 18.46 5.75 10.77
C ARG A 21 18.43 7.24 11.11
N SER A 22 18.85 8.13 10.20
CA SER A 22 18.83 9.59 10.41
C SER A 22 17.44 10.19 10.27
N GLY A 23 16.63 9.64 9.37
CA GLY A 23 15.25 10.08 9.15
C GLY A 23 14.33 9.68 10.29
N PHE A 24 14.52 8.48 10.84
CA PHE A 24 13.58 7.83 11.75
C PHE A 24 14.11 7.57 13.17
N GLY A 25 15.31 8.05 13.52
CA GLY A 25 15.74 8.07 14.92
C GLY A 25 16.84 7.08 15.30
N SER A 26 18.02 7.63 15.56
CA SER A 26 18.90 7.18 16.62
C SER A 26 19.12 8.36 17.56
N GLU A 27 18.80 8.20 18.82
CA GLU A 27 18.76 9.28 19.83
C GLU A 27 20.08 10.04 20.04
N GLY A 28 21.19 9.58 19.49
CA GLY A 28 22.50 10.21 19.65
C GLY A 28 23.17 10.68 18.37
N ARG A 29 22.49 10.62 17.22
CA ARG A 29 23.13 10.94 15.95
C ARG A 29 23.26 12.44 15.73
N ARG A 30 24.50 12.90 15.43
CA ARG A 30 24.81 14.29 15.11
C ARG A 30 24.84 14.51 13.59
N TYR A 31 24.44 15.69 13.14
CA TYR A 31 24.61 16.15 11.78
C TYR A 31 25.67 17.28 11.74
N PHE A 32 26.12 17.61 10.55
CA PHE A 32 27.00 18.75 10.34
C PHE A 32 26.45 19.68 9.25
N ILE A 33 26.98 20.85 9.15
CA ILE A 33 26.65 21.90 8.19
C ILE A 33 27.86 22.21 7.34
N ILE A 34 27.67 22.27 6.03
CA ILE A 34 28.63 22.87 5.10
C ILE A 34 28.17 24.28 4.76
N GLU A 35 29.07 25.27 4.97
CA GLU A 35 28.88 26.65 4.57
C GLU A 35 29.68 26.93 3.32
N HIS A 36 29.04 27.45 2.26
CA HIS A 36 29.72 27.86 1.05
C HIS A 36 30.41 29.24 1.27
N LYS A 37 31.74 29.34 1.14
CA LYS A 37 32.49 30.56 1.37
C LYS A 37 32.66 31.41 0.11
N ASP A 38 32.38 30.87 -1.05
CA ASP A 38 32.53 31.50 -2.36
C ASP A 38 31.20 31.46 -3.16
N ASP A 39 30.94 32.57 -3.87
CA ASP A 39 29.75 32.67 -4.72
C ASP A 39 29.83 31.79 -5.96
N SER A 40 28.72 31.16 -6.34
CA SER A 40 28.60 30.39 -7.57
C SER A 40 27.16 30.47 -8.14
N ALA A 41 26.93 29.92 -9.31
CA ALA A 41 25.58 29.81 -9.86
C ALA A 41 24.72 28.79 -9.09
N LEU A 42 25.35 27.88 -8.34
CA LEU A 42 24.64 26.86 -7.55
C LEU A 42 24.40 27.26 -6.09
N HIS A 43 25.33 28.06 -5.52
CA HIS A 43 25.34 28.43 -4.11
C HIS A 43 25.83 29.85 -3.92
N SER A 44 25.16 30.59 -3.04
CA SER A 44 25.58 31.91 -2.61
C SER A 44 26.59 31.81 -1.46
N ARG A 45 27.48 32.80 -1.34
CA ARG A 45 28.36 32.89 -0.19
C ARG A 45 27.59 32.98 1.11
N GLY A 46 27.96 32.17 2.10
CA GLY A 46 27.28 32.06 3.39
C GLY A 46 26.08 31.08 3.37
N GLU A 47 25.74 30.52 2.21
CA GLU A 47 24.69 29.48 2.16
C GLU A 47 25.11 28.26 2.96
N GLN A 48 24.18 27.77 3.81
CA GLN A 48 24.40 26.64 4.70
C GLN A 48 23.58 25.44 4.27
N GLN A 49 24.25 24.31 4.12
CA GLN A 49 23.62 23.04 3.77
C GLN A 49 23.75 22.06 4.95
N LYS A 50 22.61 21.64 5.53
CA LYS A 50 22.56 20.61 6.60
C LYS A 50 22.73 19.23 6.00
N LEU A 51 23.65 18.42 6.57
CA LEU A 51 24.01 17.10 6.06
C LEU A 51 23.79 16.05 7.15
N ILE A 52 22.83 15.14 6.91
CA ILE A 52 22.37 14.16 7.88
C ILE A 52 22.78 12.72 7.54
N VAL A 53 23.46 12.51 6.42
CA VAL A 53 23.95 11.21 5.95
C VAL A 53 25.39 10.95 6.40
N ASP A 54 25.78 9.68 6.56
CA ASP A 54 27.11 9.30 7.07
C ASP A 54 28.24 9.47 6.04
N GLU A 55 27.89 9.51 4.76
CA GLU A 55 28.83 9.71 3.66
C GLU A 55 28.37 10.85 2.78
N VAL A 56 29.20 11.88 2.66
CA VAL A 56 28.92 13.10 1.90
C VAL A 56 30.00 13.28 0.85
N PHE A 57 29.66 13.06 -0.40
CA PHE A 57 30.54 13.31 -1.53
C PHE A 57 30.51 14.79 -1.91
N ILE A 58 31.71 15.35 -2.11
CA ILE A 58 31.93 16.74 -2.51
C ILE A 58 32.60 16.75 -3.88
N GLY A 59 32.02 17.48 -4.84
CA GLY A 59 32.58 17.57 -6.20
C GLY A 59 31.59 18.13 -7.22
N ARG A 60 32.03 18.22 -8.49
CA ARG A 60 31.19 18.77 -9.58
C ARG A 60 30.11 17.81 -10.08
N ASP A 61 30.24 16.50 -9.81
CA ASP A 61 29.24 15.53 -10.24
C ASP A 61 27.86 15.85 -9.63
N ALA A 62 26.82 15.76 -10.43
CA ALA A 62 25.43 15.97 -10.01
C ALA A 62 25.00 15.01 -8.88
N LYS A 63 25.70 13.88 -8.74
CA LYS A 63 25.46 12.86 -7.70
C LYS A 63 26.05 13.25 -6.33
N CYS A 64 26.93 14.25 -6.26
CA CYS A 64 27.50 14.69 -4.99
C CYS A 64 26.46 15.40 -4.12
N GLN A 65 26.42 15.10 -2.82
CA GLN A 65 25.56 15.78 -1.87
C GLN A 65 25.93 17.27 -1.76
N VAL A 66 27.23 17.57 -1.71
CA VAL A 66 27.75 18.93 -1.83
C VAL A 66 28.26 19.12 -3.26
N ARG A 67 27.36 19.63 -4.11
CA ARG A 67 27.73 19.86 -5.51
C ARG A 67 28.46 21.18 -5.67
N ILE A 68 29.60 21.14 -6.36
CA ILE A 68 30.39 22.30 -6.71
C ILE A 68 30.08 22.73 -8.15
N ASP A 69 30.01 24.02 -8.37
CA ASP A 69 29.75 24.62 -9.67
C ASP A 69 30.81 24.24 -10.72
N GLU A 70 30.37 24.03 -11.95
CA GLU A 70 31.20 23.67 -13.12
C GLU A 70 32.26 24.73 -13.40
N LYS A 71 32.05 26.02 -13.01
CA LYS A 71 33.04 27.10 -13.16
C LYS A 71 34.35 26.81 -12.45
N PHE A 72 34.32 25.99 -11.38
CA PHE A 72 35.52 25.57 -10.66
C PHE A 72 36.16 24.33 -11.32
N GLY A 73 36.67 24.48 -12.53
CA GLY A 73 37.21 23.39 -13.34
C GLY A 73 38.34 22.58 -12.68
N THR A 74 39.01 23.12 -11.67
CA THR A 74 40.04 22.45 -10.87
C THR A 74 39.44 21.42 -9.87
N VAL A 75 38.16 21.48 -9.57
CA VAL A 75 37.48 20.51 -8.69
C VAL A 75 37.13 19.27 -9.49
N SER A 76 37.49 18.08 -9.04
CA SER A 76 37.15 16.82 -9.67
C SER A 76 35.67 16.53 -9.53
N ARG A 77 35.11 15.61 -10.37
CA ARG A 77 33.72 15.17 -10.29
C ARG A 77 33.37 14.64 -8.90
N GLU A 78 34.22 13.77 -8.33
CA GLU A 78 34.21 13.39 -6.92
C GLU A 78 35.57 13.80 -6.35
N HIS A 79 35.66 14.95 -5.64
CA HIS A 79 36.91 15.52 -5.20
C HIS A 79 37.31 15.09 -3.80
N ALA A 80 36.33 15.04 -2.89
CA ALA A 80 36.50 14.61 -1.51
C ALA A 80 35.24 13.90 -0.98
N LEU A 81 35.42 13.16 0.11
CA LEU A 81 34.37 12.48 0.83
C LEU A 81 34.47 12.86 2.31
N ILE A 82 33.38 13.30 2.91
CA ILE A 82 33.27 13.38 4.37
C ILE A 82 32.53 12.13 4.82
N ALA A 83 33.16 11.32 5.67
CA ALA A 83 32.60 10.10 6.22
C ALA A 83 32.56 10.13 7.74
N LYS A 84 31.54 9.52 8.32
CA LYS A 84 31.43 9.35 9.76
C LYS A 84 32.40 8.26 10.24
N ASP A 85 33.13 8.55 11.33
CA ASP A 85 34.07 7.63 11.98
C ASP A 85 33.85 7.68 13.50
N GLY A 86 33.07 6.74 14.02
CA GLY A 86 32.61 6.77 15.40
C GLY A 86 31.79 8.04 15.68
N ASP A 87 32.25 8.85 16.64
CA ASP A 87 31.64 10.15 16.97
C ASP A 87 32.23 11.33 16.16
N ASN A 88 33.23 11.08 15.33
CA ASN A 88 33.94 12.09 14.55
C ASN A 88 33.51 12.03 13.08
N TRP A 89 33.95 13.09 12.36
CA TRP A 89 33.84 13.18 10.90
C TRP A 89 35.24 13.25 10.33
N LYS A 90 35.52 12.46 9.30
CA LYS A 90 36.79 12.50 8.58
C LYS A 90 36.59 12.92 7.13
N LEU A 91 37.47 13.77 6.67
CA LEU A 91 37.60 14.14 5.26
C LEU A 91 38.60 13.21 4.59
N ILE A 92 38.16 12.58 3.49
CA ILE A 92 38.98 11.68 2.68
C ILE A 92 39.19 12.33 1.33
N HIS A 93 40.43 12.53 0.96
CA HIS A 93 40.80 13.03 -0.36
C HIS A 93 40.57 11.95 -1.43
N ARG A 94 39.92 12.32 -2.53
CA ARG A 94 39.54 11.35 -3.61
C ARG A 94 39.99 11.80 -5.00
N SER A 95 40.34 13.09 -5.18
CA SER A 95 40.77 13.61 -6.46
C SER A 95 42.13 13.03 -6.85
N GLN A 96 42.28 12.69 -8.13
CA GLN A 96 43.56 12.24 -8.69
C GLN A 96 44.35 13.37 -9.34
N THR A 97 43.73 14.55 -9.50
CA THR A 97 44.35 15.66 -10.29
C THR A 97 44.69 16.85 -9.45
N ASN A 98 43.91 17.19 -8.44
CA ASN A 98 44.13 18.37 -7.61
C ASN A 98 43.94 18.02 -6.14
N GLN A 99 44.71 18.67 -5.28
CA GLN A 99 44.76 18.38 -3.85
C GLN A 99 43.59 18.99 -3.07
N THR A 100 43.34 18.47 -1.88
CA THR A 100 42.39 19.02 -0.89
C THR A 100 43.20 19.59 0.27
N TYR A 101 42.75 20.72 0.80
CA TYR A 101 43.39 21.38 1.95
C TYR A 101 42.38 21.56 3.07
N VAL A 102 42.82 21.45 4.31
CA VAL A 102 42.08 21.81 5.51
C VAL A 102 42.85 22.83 6.29
N ASN A 103 42.27 24.01 6.54
CA ASN A 103 42.92 25.16 7.18
C ASN A 103 44.23 25.54 6.51
N GLY A 104 44.31 25.46 5.19
CA GLY A 104 45.48 25.71 4.38
C GLY A 104 46.51 24.59 4.37
N GLN A 105 46.36 23.52 5.11
CA GLN A 105 47.24 22.37 5.14
C GLN A 105 46.79 21.27 4.16
N LEU A 106 47.76 20.69 3.45
CA LEU A 106 47.52 19.62 2.48
C LEU A 106 47.04 18.36 3.17
N VAL A 107 45.93 17.78 2.68
CA VAL A 107 45.40 16.51 3.17
C VAL A 107 46.10 15.33 2.50
N HIS A 108 46.89 14.58 3.26
CA HIS A 108 47.54 13.35 2.82
C HIS A 108 46.64 12.14 3.09
N GLY A 109 45.71 11.87 2.15
CA GLY A 109 44.76 10.77 2.26
C GLY A 109 43.50 11.14 3.05
N GLU A 110 43.55 11.20 4.36
CA GLU A 110 42.41 11.54 5.22
C GLU A 110 42.81 12.40 6.42
N VAL A 111 41.86 13.16 6.96
CA VAL A 111 42.02 13.99 8.17
C VAL A 111 40.69 14.04 8.94
N ILE A 112 40.77 14.05 10.28
CA ILE A 112 39.61 14.25 11.15
C ILE A 112 39.24 15.73 11.16
N LEU A 113 37.99 16.04 10.84
CA LEU A 113 37.47 17.40 10.83
C LEU A 113 37.02 17.85 12.22
N GLN A 114 37.32 19.09 12.53
CA GLN A 114 36.87 19.79 13.74
C GLN A 114 35.86 20.89 13.40
N ASN A 115 35.05 21.27 14.38
CA ASN A 115 34.12 22.38 14.20
C ASN A 115 34.86 23.68 13.87
N GLY A 116 34.49 24.32 12.77
CA GLY A 116 35.08 25.56 12.27
C GLY A 116 36.16 25.33 11.22
N ASP A 117 36.52 24.11 10.86
CA ASP A 117 37.51 23.85 9.81
C ASP A 117 37.07 24.40 8.46
N GLU A 118 38.06 24.97 7.73
CA GLU A 118 37.88 25.41 6.36
C GLU A 118 38.47 24.37 5.39
N ILE A 119 37.64 23.83 4.52
CA ILE A 119 38.04 22.86 3.48
C ILE A 119 38.19 23.60 2.17
N GLN A 120 39.33 23.50 1.52
CA GLN A 120 39.58 24.08 0.19
C GLN A 120 39.80 22.98 -0.84
N LEU A 121 39.05 23.04 -1.93
CA LEU A 121 39.07 22.02 -3.01
C LEU A 121 39.95 22.52 -4.16
N ALA A 122 41.19 22.08 -4.22
CA ALA A 122 42.28 22.58 -5.06
C ALA A 122 42.88 23.92 -4.57
N SER A 123 44.14 24.21 -4.97
CA SER A 123 44.89 25.42 -4.53
C SER A 123 44.15 26.73 -4.83
N ASN A 124 43.43 26.82 -5.94
CA ASN A 124 42.64 27.99 -6.36
C ASN A 124 41.12 27.64 -6.42
N GLY A 125 40.68 26.61 -5.73
CA GLY A 125 39.31 26.17 -5.74
C GLY A 125 38.46 26.78 -4.63
N PRO A 126 37.16 26.45 -4.60
CA PRO A 126 36.22 26.99 -3.64
C PRO A 126 36.52 26.48 -2.22
N ARG A 127 36.14 27.31 -1.24
CA ARG A 127 36.28 27.04 0.18
C ARG A 127 34.92 26.72 0.81
N LEU A 128 34.95 25.77 1.73
CA LEU A 128 33.79 25.30 2.46
C LEU A 128 34.08 25.33 3.95
N GLY A 129 33.19 25.91 4.75
CA GLY A 129 33.27 25.85 6.20
C GLY A 129 32.59 24.57 6.70
N PHE A 130 33.23 23.86 7.61
CA PHE A 130 32.69 22.70 8.30
C PHE A 130 32.21 23.09 9.70
N ILE A 131 30.91 22.91 9.99
CA ILE A 131 30.28 23.36 11.23
C ILE A 131 29.56 22.20 11.89
N ILE A 132 29.87 21.91 13.14
CA ILE A 132 29.13 20.99 13.99
C ILE A 132 28.30 21.83 14.98
N PRO A 133 26.95 21.82 14.91
CA PRO A 133 26.14 22.52 15.89
C PRO A 133 26.40 21.99 17.31
N GLN A 134 26.30 22.84 18.32
CA GLN A 134 26.55 22.46 19.71
C GLN A 134 25.31 22.01 20.44
N GLY A 135 25.48 21.20 21.48
CA GLY A 135 24.40 20.75 22.35
C GLY A 135 23.37 19.85 21.66
N GLU A 136 22.15 19.85 22.15
CA GLU A 136 21.04 19.06 21.60
C GLU A 136 20.66 19.47 20.16
N GLN A 137 20.93 20.70 19.77
CA GLN A 137 20.73 21.19 18.40
C GLN A 137 21.61 20.47 17.35
N SER A 138 22.70 19.82 17.79
CA SER A 138 23.53 19.01 16.90
C SER A 138 22.92 17.66 16.55
N LEU A 139 21.88 17.25 17.25
CA LEU A 139 21.25 15.95 17.05
C LEU A 139 20.27 16.02 15.90
N VAL A 140 20.26 14.99 15.07
CA VAL A 140 19.32 14.87 13.94
C VAL A 140 17.86 14.95 14.42
N LYS A 141 17.58 14.51 15.64
CA LYS A 141 16.24 14.62 16.26
C LYS A 141 15.73 16.06 16.42
N SER A 142 16.63 17.05 16.50
CA SER A 142 16.24 18.47 16.59
C SER A 142 15.68 19.03 15.28
N ILE A 143 15.87 18.32 14.16
CA ILE A 143 15.30 18.66 12.86
C ILE A 143 13.92 18.02 12.78
N GLY A 144 12.87 18.79 12.52
CA GLY A 144 11.51 18.28 12.38
C GLY A 144 11.43 17.13 11.35
N LEU A 145 10.58 16.13 11.60
CA LEU A 145 10.50 14.88 10.83
C LEU A 145 10.33 15.12 9.32
N THR A 146 9.47 16.04 8.92
CA THR A 146 9.27 16.40 7.50
C THR A 146 10.53 16.96 6.86
N ALA A 147 11.27 17.81 7.60
CA ALA A 147 12.53 18.37 7.12
C ALA A 147 13.62 17.29 7.04
N ARG A 148 13.67 16.34 7.99
CA ARG A 148 14.58 15.18 7.95
C ARG A 148 14.31 14.29 6.74
N LEU A 149 13.03 14.00 6.46
CA LEU A 149 12.63 13.19 5.31
C LEU A 149 13.01 13.88 3.98
N SER A 150 12.78 15.21 3.90
CA SER A 150 13.16 16.01 2.74
C SER A 150 14.68 16.02 2.53
N LEU A 151 15.46 16.22 3.60
CA LEU A 151 16.94 16.19 3.55
C LEU A 151 17.45 14.80 3.17
N PHE A 152 16.86 13.75 3.71
CA PHE A 152 17.20 12.38 3.36
C PHE A 152 16.95 12.11 1.86
N ARG A 153 15.75 12.43 1.36
CA ARG A 153 15.42 12.30 -0.06
C ARG A 153 16.41 13.05 -0.94
N GLN A 154 16.77 14.27 -0.55
CA GLN A 154 17.70 15.09 -1.30
C GLN A 154 19.12 14.55 -1.28
N GLN A 155 19.60 14.00 -0.17
CA GLN A 155 20.98 13.62 0.05
C GLN A 155 21.27 12.16 -0.27
N ALA A 156 20.44 11.25 0.19
CA ALA A 156 20.62 9.82 -0.02
C ALA A 156 20.23 9.36 -1.43
N LEU A 157 19.14 9.92 -2.00
CA LEU A 157 18.66 9.54 -3.33
C LEU A 157 19.29 10.34 -4.47
N ARG A 158 20.03 11.42 -4.16
CA ARG A 158 20.66 12.26 -5.18
C ARG A 158 21.52 11.49 -6.20
N PRO A 159 22.39 10.54 -5.80
CA PRO A 159 23.19 9.76 -6.73
C PRO A 159 22.37 8.87 -7.68
N TYR A 160 21.10 8.61 -7.36
CA TYR A 160 20.22 7.69 -8.11
C TYR A 160 19.13 8.40 -8.91
N LYS A 161 19.08 9.75 -8.93
CA LYS A 161 18.00 10.51 -9.60
C LYS A 161 17.81 10.10 -11.06
N THR A 162 18.88 9.87 -11.81
CA THR A 162 18.78 9.44 -13.22
C THR A 162 18.27 8.01 -13.35
N ALA A 163 18.73 7.09 -12.51
CA ALA A 163 18.27 5.71 -12.50
C ALA A 163 16.78 5.63 -12.08
N LEU A 164 16.39 6.36 -11.05
CA LEU A 164 15.00 6.47 -10.60
C LEU A 164 14.09 7.09 -11.68
N ALA A 165 14.56 8.15 -12.38
CA ALA A 165 13.80 8.74 -13.47
C ALA A 165 13.60 7.75 -14.63
N ILE A 166 14.62 6.98 -14.99
CA ILE A 166 14.51 5.95 -16.04
C ILE A 166 13.52 4.85 -15.60
N ILE A 167 13.66 4.34 -14.38
CA ILE A 167 12.78 3.29 -13.83
C ILE A 167 11.33 3.81 -13.79
N SER A 168 11.10 5.03 -13.31
CA SER A 168 9.78 5.63 -13.26
C SER A 168 9.16 5.79 -14.66
N THR A 169 9.96 6.19 -15.65
CA THR A 169 9.51 6.32 -17.04
C THR A 169 9.14 4.96 -17.62
N VAL A 170 9.98 3.93 -17.42
CA VAL A 170 9.71 2.56 -17.87
C VAL A 170 8.46 1.99 -17.18
N ALA A 171 8.29 2.23 -15.87
CA ALA A 171 7.11 1.80 -15.13
C ALA A 171 5.83 2.47 -15.65
N LEU A 172 5.87 3.79 -15.93
CA LEU A 172 4.74 4.52 -16.50
C LEU A 172 4.37 4.00 -17.90
N LEU A 173 5.37 3.71 -18.74
CA LEU A 173 5.14 3.11 -20.05
C LEU A 173 4.56 1.70 -19.95
N ALA A 174 5.02 0.88 -19.00
CA ALA A 174 4.49 -0.45 -18.75
C ALA A 174 3.04 -0.40 -18.25
N ILE A 175 2.73 0.51 -17.30
CA ILE A 175 1.36 0.71 -16.80
C ILE A 175 0.45 1.22 -17.93
N GLY A 176 0.91 2.20 -18.72
CA GLY A 176 0.17 2.70 -19.89
C GLY A 176 -0.10 1.59 -20.92
N GLY A 177 0.89 0.72 -21.16
CA GLY A 177 0.74 -0.45 -22.03
C GLY A 177 -0.26 -1.48 -21.49
N LEU A 178 -0.24 -1.74 -20.18
CA LEU A 178 -1.21 -2.64 -19.51
C LEU A 178 -2.63 -2.08 -19.54
N ILE A 179 -2.79 -0.77 -19.32
CA ILE A 179 -4.11 -0.11 -19.43
C ILE A 179 -4.63 -0.17 -20.86
N ALA A 180 -3.80 0.15 -21.83
CA ALA A 180 -4.18 0.07 -23.25
C ALA A 180 -4.53 -1.38 -23.64
N TRP A 181 -3.73 -2.36 -23.23
CA TRP A 181 -4.03 -3.78 -23.43
C TRP A 181 -5.34 -4.20 -22.78
N ASN A 182 -5.61 -3.76 -21.54
CA ASN A 182 -6.86 -4.05 -20.85
C ASN A 182 -8.07 -3.47 -21.58
N ILE A 183 -8.00 -2.21 -22.05
CA ILE A 183 -9.07 -1.55 -22.81
C ILE A 183 -9.32 -2.28 -24.14
N VAL A 184 -8.26 -2.66 -24.86
CA VAL A 184 -8.38 -3.39 -26.14
C VAL A 184 -8.93 -4.80 -25.89
N SER A 185 -8.44 -5.47 -24.84
CA SER A 185 -8.87 -6.80 -24.46
C SER A 185 -10.35 -6.80 -24.04
N SER A 186 -10.78 -5.86 -23.19
CA SER A 186 -12.18 -5.76 -22.74
C SER A 186 -13.16 -5.55 -23.92
N LYS A 187 -12.81 -4.68 -24.88
CA LYS A 187 -13.62 -4.50 -26.09
C LYS A 187 -13.71 -5.76 -26.94
N ASN A 188 -12.63 -6.54 -27.02
CA ASN A 188 -12.64 -7.82 -27.71
C ASN A 188 -13.47 -8.88 -26.98
N TYR A 189 -13.46 -8.86 -25.65
CA TYR A 189 -14.33 -9.74 -24.84
C TYR A 189 -15.79 -9.36 -24.93
N GLU A 190 -16.13 -8.05 -24.87
CA GLU A 190 -17.51 -7.57 -25.07
C GLU A 190 -18.05 -7.97 -26.45
N LYS A 191 -17.22 -7.82 -27.49
CA LYS A 191 -17.63 -8.23 -28.85
C LYS A 191 -17.85 -9.73 -28.94
N LYS A 192 -16.93 -10.56 -28.42
CA LYS A 192 -17.08 -12.01 -28.39
C LYS A 192 -18.28 -12.43 -27.56
N PHE A 193 -18.51 -11.76 -26.41
CA PHE A 193 -19.67 -12.03 -25.57
C PHE A 193 -20.99 -11.66 -26.25
N SER A 194 -21.06 -10.50 -26.91
CA SER A 194 -22.24 -10.10 -27.68
C SER A 194 -22.52 -11.02 -28.86
N ASP A 195 -21.47 -11.47 -29.57
CA ASP A 195 -21.60 -12.43 -30.66
C ASP A 195 -22.08 -13.80 -30.16
N LEU A 196 -21.57 -14.26 -29.01
CA LEU A 196 -22.01 -15.50 -28.36
C LEU A 196 -23.47 -15.42 -27.88
N MET A 197 -23.86 -14.30 -27.29
CA MET A 197 -25.23 -14.05 -26.84
C MET A 197 -26.20 -13.99 -28.01
N ARG A 198 -25.79 -13.41 -29.13
CA ARG A 198 -26.56 -13.38 -30.37
C ARG A 198 -26.71 -14.77 -30.94
N GLU A 199 -25.67 -15.58 -31.01
CA GLU A 199 -25.72 -16.97 -31.48
C GLU A 199 -26.62 -17.86 -30.57
N MET A 200 -26.55 -17.65 -29.25
CA MET A 200 -27.42 -18.34 -28.31
C MET A 200 -28.89 -17.92 -28.43
N SER A 201 -29.14 -16.62 -28.69
CA SER A 201 -30.49 -16.10 -28.94
C SER A 201 -31.07 -16.67 -30.24
N ASP A 202 -30.28 -16.69 -31.30
CA ASP A 202 -30.72 -17.23 -32.60
C ASP A 202 -31.00 -18.74 -32.51
N LYS A 203 -30.13 -19.51 -31.79
CA LYS A 203 -30.39 -20.94 -31.53
C LYS A 203 -31.65 -21.19 -30.70
N ARG A 204 -31.95 -20.31 -29.71
CA ARG A 204 -33.16 -20.39 -28.91
C ARG A 204 -34.42 -20.12 -29.74
N VAL A 205 -34.38 -19.16 -30.65
CA VAL A 205 -35.47 -18.85 -31.56
C VAL A 205 -35.73 -20.01 -32.50
N ASP A 206 -34.68 -20.62 -33.06
CA ASP A 206 -34.81 -21.81 -33.94
C ASP A 206 -35.40 -23.01 -33.20
N THR A 207 -34.99 -23.22 -31.94
CA THR A 207 -35.55 -24.32 -31.13
C THR A 207 -37.01 -24.09 -30.81
N ILE A 208 -37.44 -22.88 -30.47
CA ILE A 208 -38.85 -22.51 -30.19
C ILE A 208 -39.68 -22.61 -31.47
N VAL A 209 -39.13 -22.22 -32.63
CA VAL A 209 -39.83 -22.36 -33.92
C VAL A 209 -39.99 -23.82 -34.32
N GLN A 210 -38.96 -24.66 -34.10
CA GLN A 210 -39.05 -26.10 -34.36
C GLN A 210 -40.09 -26.78 -33.42
N GLU A 211 -40.11 -26.49 -32.11
CA GLU A 211 -41.09 -27.00 -31.20
C GLU A 211 -42.53 -26.57 -31.58
N LYS A 212 -42.72 -25.30 -31.96
CA LYS A 212 -44.04 -24.82 -32.46
C LYS A 212 -44.45 -25.47 -33.76
N LEU A 213 -43.54 -25.74 -34.70
CA LEU A 213 -43.80 -26.46 -35.93
C LEU A 213 -44.19 -27.94 -35.66
N ILE A 214 -43.50 -28.60 -34.72
CA ILE A 214 -43.83 -29.97 -34.32
C ILE A 214 -45.23 -30.05 -33.69
N HIS A 215 -45.62 -29.07 -32.87
CA HIS A 215 -46.95 -29.02 -32.28
C HIS A 215 -48.09 -28.71 -33.27
N VAL A 216 -47.81 -28.05 -34.38
CA VAL A 216 -48.80 -27.74 -35.43
C VAL A 216 -49.03 -28.94 -36.36
N TYR A 217 -48.04 -29.83 -36.53
CA TYR A 217 -48.11 -31.00 -37.41
C TYR A 217 -48.48 -32.32 -36.71
N SER A 218 -48.46 -32.39 -35.37
CA SER A 218 -48.94 -33.58 -34.62
C SER A 218 -50.23 -33.29 -33.90
N GLY A 219 -51.26 -33.16 -34.68
CA GLY A 219 -52.62 -33.11 -34.16
C GLY A 219 -53.10 -34.50 -33.69
N GLY A 220 -53.41 -34.61 -32.42
CA GLY A 220 -54.32 -35.65 -31.88
C GLY A 220 -53.61 -36.82 -31.20
N GLY A 221 -53.85 -36.94 -29.87
CA GLY A 221 -53.55 -38.16 -29.12
C GLY A 221 -53.11 -37.96 -27.68
N SER A 222 -54.06 -37.98 -26.79
CA SER A 222 -53.88 -37.96 -25.34
C SER A 222 -53.02 -39.13 -24.84
N SER A 223 -51.95 -38.86 -24.05
CA SER A 223 -51.57 -39.73 -22.91
C SER A 223 -50.56 -39.02 -22.01
N LYS A 224 -50.89 -39.00 -20.73
CA LYS A 224 -50.03 -38.51 -19.63
C LYS A 224 -48.82 -39.41 -19.46
N SER A 225 -47.62 -38.83 -19.49
CA SER A 225 -46.46 -39.38 -18.80
C SER A 225 -45.59 -38.24 -18.35
N ALA A 226 -45.42 -38.13 -17.06
CA ALA A 226 -44.52 -37.16 -16.41
C ALA A 226 -43.07 -37.54 -16.73
N VAL A 227 -42.40 -36.65 -17.46
CA VAL A 227 -40.94 -36.63 -17.55
C VAL A 227 -40.46 -35.40 -16.80
N SER A 228 -39.75 -35.63 -15.72
CA SER A 228 -39.04 -34.59 -14.95
C SER A 228 -38.02 -33.91 -15.85
N THR A 229 -38.27 -32.67 -16.15
CA THR A 229 -37.24 -31.75 -16.74
C THR A 229 -36.18 -31.43 -15.70
N PRO A 230 -34.90 -31.40 -16.06
CA PRO A 230 -33.89 -30.87 -15.17
C PRO A 230 -34.11 -29.38 -14.93
N ASP A 231 -34.00 -29.01 -13.68
CA ASP A 231 -34.22 -27.66 -13.15
C ASP A 231 -33.54 -26.58 -13.99
N ASN A 232 -34.30 -25.48 -14.17
CA ASN A 232 -33.82 -24.21 -14.72
C ASN A 232 -32.55 -23.73 -13.99
N VAL A 233 -31.44 -23.92 -14.60
CA VAL A 233 -30.23 -23.19 -14.19
C VAL A 233 -30.39 -21.76 -14.67
N VAL A 234 -30.86 -20.88 -13.80
CA VAL A 234 -30.89 -19.46 -14.02
C VAL A 234 -29.43 -18.97 -13.82
N TYR A 235 -28.77 -18.67 -14.91
CA TYR A 235 -27.50 -17.93 -14.87
C TYR A 235 -27.84 -16.48 -14.51
N PRO A 236 -27.38 -15.95 -13.37
CA PRO A 236 -27.60 -14.54 -13.06
C PRO A 236 -26.87 -13.68 -14.03
N GLU A 237 -27.51 -12.64 -14.57
CA GLU A 237 -26.88 -11.58 -15.32
C GLU A 237 -25.86 -10.88 -14.42
N ALA A 238 -24.62 -10.71 -14.89
CA ALA A 238 -23.61 -9.92 -14.22
C ALA A 238 -24.12 -8.48 -14.06
N GLY A 239 -24.34 -8.04 -12.82
CA GLY A 239 -24.85 -6.70 -12.51
C GLY A 239 -26.35 -6.62 -12.27
N GLY A 240 -27.04 -7.76 -12.07
CA GLY A 240 -28.44 -7.78 -11.67
C GLY A 240 -28.68 -7.06 -10.35
N ALA A 241 -29.83 -6.38 -10.21
CA ALA A 241 -30.27 -5.82 -8.93
C ALA A 241 -30.26 -6.91 -7.86
N PRO A 242 -29.97 -6.55 -6.58
CA PRO A 242 -29.95 -7.53 -5.49
C PRO A 242 -31.23 -8.35 -5.49
N SER A 243 -31.14 -9.63 -5.16
CA SER A 243 -32.33 -10.44 -5.01
C SER A 243 -33.27 -9.73 -4.05
N GLY A 244 -34.55 -9.61 -4.35
CA GLY A 244 -35.50 -8.91 -3.51
C GLY A 244 -35.51 -9.36 -2.05
N GLU A 245 -34.99 -10.56 -1.77
CA GLU A 245 -34.84 -11.14 -0.45
C GLU A 245 -33.74 -10.43 0.42
N LEU A 246 -32.72 -9.82 -0.19
CA LEU A 246 -31.66 -9.10 0.55
C LEU A 246 -31.91 -7.58 0.68
N LEU A 247 -32.91 -7.02 0.00
CA LEU A 247 -33.28 -5.60 0.10
C LEU A 247 -33.43 -5.10 1.55
N PRO A 248 -34.03 -5.88 2.49
CA PRO A 248 -34.17 -5.44 3.88
C PRO A 248 -32.87 -5.25 4.64
N PHE A 249 -31.73 -5.74 4.11
CA PHE A 249 -30.44 -5.68 4.76
C PHE A 249 -29.53 -4.55 4.24
N GLU A 250 -29.88 -3.92 3.10
CA GLU A 250 -29.06 -2.89 2.45
C GLU A 250 -28.74 -1.69 3.38
N ASP A 251 -29.69 -1.29 4.23
CA ASP A 251 -29.53 -0.13 5.13
C ASP A 251 -28.48 -0.39 6.24
N ALA A 252 -28.15 -1.63 6.51
CA ALA A 252 -27.16 -2.02 7.50
C ALA A 252 -25.76 -2.19 6.90
N VAL A 253 -25.60 -2.02 5.57
CA VAL A 253 -24.36 -2.15 4.84
C VAL A 253 -23.84 -0.77 4.45
N TYR A 254 -22.58 -0.49 4.76
CA TYR A 254 -21.95 0.81 4.63
C TYR A 254 -20.84 0.80 3.60
N PHE A 255 -20.81 1.83 2.76
CA PHE A 255 -19.64 2.19 1.97
C PHE A 255 -18.59 2.81 2.87
N VAL A 256 -17.42 2.21 2.92
CA VAL A 256 -16.32 2.59 3.84
C VAL A 256 -15.18 3.21 3.05
N ARG A 257 -14.66 4.33 3.53
CA ARG A 257 -13.49 5.01 2.96
C ARG A 257 -12.54 5.43 4.07
N MET A 258 -11.26 5.19 3.87
CA MET A 258 -10.21 5.81 4.69
C MET A 258 -9.84 7.15 4.06
N THR A 259 -10.09 8.25 4.76
CA THR A 259 -9.88 9.60 4.21
C THR A 259 -8.49 10.15 4.45
N ASP A 260 -7.84 9.72 5.51
CA ASP A 260 -6.47 10.13 5.87
C ASP A 260 -5.81 9.10 6.81
N ILE A 261 -4.48 9.17 6.86
CA ILE A 261 -3.67 8.48 7.87
C ILE A 261 -2.81 9.54 8.57
N THR A 262 -2.80 9.52 9.90
CA THR A 262 -1.93 10.34 10.74
C THR A 262 -0.93 9.45 11.46
N MET A 263 0.34 9.77 11.33
CA MET A 263 1.45 9.07 11.97
C MET A 263 2.11 9.96 13.00
N THR A 264 2.34 9.46 14.20
CA THR A 264 3.07 10.16 15.26
C THR A 264 4.30 9.37 15.65
N TYR A 265 5.46 10.00 15.55
CA TYR A 265 6.73 9.43 15.95
C TYR A 265 7.61 10.52 16.58
N GLU A 266 8.21 10.25 17.73
CA GLU A 266 9.04 11.21 18.49
C GLU A 266 8.37 12.60 18.67
N GLY A 267 7.06 12.63 18.88
CA GLY A 267 6.30 13.88 19.08
C GLY A 267 6.01 14.67 17.78
N GLN A 268 6.38 14.13 16.62
CA GLN A 268 6.06 14.71 15.32
C GLN A 268 4.86 14.01 14.71
N ASN A 269 3.93 14.80 14.17
CA ASN A 269 2.73 14.31 13.49
C ASN A 269 2.85 14.56 11.99
N ILE A 270 2.58 13.53 11.19
CA ILE A 270 2.47 13.60 9.74
C ILE A 270 1.12 13.07 9.34
N SER A 271 0.35 13.84 8.57
CA SER A 271 -0.95 13.43 8.05
C SER A 271 -0.93 13.36 6.52
N PHE A 272 -1.50 12.28 5.97
CA PHE A 272 -1.64 12.03 4.54
C PHE A 272 -3.12 11.90 4.19
N PRO A 273 -3.71 12.93 3.59
CA PRO A 273 -5.06 12.84 3.05
C PRO A 273 -5.05 12.04 1.73
N PHE A 274 -5.99 11.09 1.57
CA PHE A 274 -6.12 10.29 0.34
C PHE A 274 -6.96 10.98 -0.73
N GLY A 275 -7.79 11.95 -0.37
CA GLY A 275 -8.64 12.69 -1.31
C GLY A 275 -9.56 11.78 -2.13
N ALA A 276 -9.57 11.96 -3.45
CA ALA A 276 -10.37 11.13 -4.38
C ALA A 276 -9.84 9.70 -4.55
N ALA A 277 -8.57 9.47 -4.21
CA ALA A 277 -7.94 8.15 -4.28
C ALA A 277 -8.08 7.36 -2.96
N ALA A 278 -9.01 7.77 -2.09
CA ALA A 278 -9.25 7.10 -0.82
C ALA A 278 -9.57 5.61 -1.05
N PRO A 279 -8.87 4.69 -0.36
CA PRO A 279 -9.23 3.27 -0.39
C PRO A 279 -10.69 3.09 0.02
N CYS A 280 -11.43 2.29 -0.76
CA CYS A 280 -12.83 2.03 -0.50
C CYS A 280 -13.05 0.55 -0.16
N ALA A 281 -14.07 0.30 0.66
CA ALA A 281 -14.40 -1.01 1.15
C ALA A 281 -15.88 -1.07 1.60
N THR A 282 -16.24 -2.17 2.23
CA THR A 282 -17.56 -2.41 2.81
C THR A 282 -17.44 -2.64 4.31
N GLY A 283 -18.45 -2.25 5.05
CA GLY A 283 -18.67 -2.62 6.44
C GLY A 283 -20.16 -2.80 6.72
N PHE A 284 -20.51 -3.37 7.85
CA PHE A 284 -21.92 -3.53 8.24
C PHE A 284 -22.11 -3.47 9.74
N ILE A 285 -23.30 -3.12 10.18
CA ILE A 285 -23.71 -3.22 11.59
C ILE A 285 -24.54 -4.47 11.77
N ASN A 286 -24.23 -5.28 12.79
CA ASN A 286 -24.96 -6.50 13.11
C ASN A 286 -26.09 -6.27 14.14
N SER A 287 -26.86 -7.32 14.41
CA SER A 287 -27.96 -7.29 15.40
C SER A 287 -27.50 -7.06 16.84
N ASP A 288 -26.24 -7.32 17.15
CA ASP A 288 -25.65 -7.09 18.48
C ASP A 288 -25.13 -5.65 18.65
N GLY A 289 -25.17 -4.84 17.58
CA GLY A 289 -24.74 -3.46 17.58
C GLY A 289 -23.24 -3.28 17.45
N TYR A 290 -22.57 -4.15 16.69
CA TYR A 290 -21.19 -4.00 16.30
C TYR A 290 -21.08 -3.61 14.83
N PHE A 291 -20.29 -2.59 14.54
CA PHE A 291 -19.81 -2.32 13.20
C PHE A 291 -18.65 -3.26 12.92
N ILE A 292 -18.73 -3.98 11.81
CA ILE A 292 -17.77 -5.01 11.42
C ILE A 292 -17.27 -4.73 10.00
N THR A 293 -15.98 -4.91 9.77
CA THR A 293 -15.33 -4.83 8.45
C THR A 293 -14.09 -5.73 8.44
N ALA A 294 -13.39 -5.80 7.31
CA ALA A 294 -12.10 -6.47 7.25
C ALA A 294 -10.99 -5.63 7.93
N ARG A 295 -10.04 -6.28 8.58
CA ARG A 295 -8.93 -5.61 9.26
C ARG A 295 -8.06 -4.82 8.29
N HIS A 296 -7.77 -5.37 7.10
CA HIS A 296 -6.98 -4.68 6.08
C HIS A 296 -7.61 -3.37 5.57
N VAL A 297 -8.91 -3.18 5.79
CA VAL A 297 -9.63 -1.93 5.46
C VAL A 297 -9.25 -0.81 6.43
N ILE A 298 -9.07 -1.13 7.70
CA ILE A 298 -8.78 -0.15 8.76
C ILE A 298 -7.32 -0.13 9.19
N GLU A 299 -6.55 -1.18 8.89
CA GLU A 299 -5.10 -1.29 9.15
C GLU A 299 -4.34 -1.69 7.86
N PRO A 300 -4.52 -0.94 6.72
CA PRO A 300 -3.97 -1.35 5.43
C PRO A 300 -2.44 -1.42 5.42
N TRP A 301 -1.75 -0.66 6.25
CA TRP A 301 -0.29 -0.71 6.38
C TRP A 301 0.23 -2.04 6.93
N ALA A 302 -0.60 -2.87 7.57
CA ALA A 302 -0.21 -4.20 8.00
C ALA A 302 -0.29 -5.27 6.89
N TYR A 303 -0.89 -4.92 5.73
CA TYR A 303 -1.15 -5.83 4.60
C TYR A 303 -0.50 -5.40 3.30
N PHE A 304 -0.49 -4.09 3.00
CA PHE A 304 -0.19 -3.53 1.67
C PHE A 304 1.03 -2.60 1.65
N TYR A 305 1.95 -2.74 2.60
CA TYR A 305 3.21 -2.01 2.55
C TYR A 305 4.13 -2.59 1.46
N ASP A 306 4.89 -1.71 0.81
CA ASP A 306 5.93 -2.07 -0.14
C ASP A 306 7.23 -1.35 0.22
N LEU A 307 8.22 -2.09 0.69
CA LEU A 307 9.51 -1.53 1.09
C LEU A 307 10.33 -0.98 -0.09
N ASN A 308 9.94 -1.30 -1.32
CA ASN A 308 10.54 -0.69 -2.52
C ASN A 308 9.95 0.69 -2.82
N ASP A 309 8.78 1.02 -2.25
CA ASP A 309 8.12 2.32 -2.36
C ASP A 309 8.02 2.99 -0.98
N LEU A 310 9.09 3.66 -0.58
CA LEU A 310 9.17 4.40 0.70
C LEU A 310 8.38 5.72 0.69
N GLU A 311 7.89 6.18 -0.46
CA GLU A 311 7.04 7.36 -0.56
C GLU A 311 5.56 7.01 -0.32
N ASN A 312 5.20 5.74 -0.39
CA ASN A 312 3.85 5.25 -0.15
C ASN A 312 3.44 5.47 1.33
N PRO A 313 2.32 6.15 1.60
CA PRO A 313 1.87 6.40 2.97
C PRO A 313 1.67 5.12 3.80
N LEU A 314 1.25 4.02 3.19
CA LEU A 314 1.08 2.73 3.89
C LEU A 314 2.42 2.14 4.32
N THR A 315 3.44 2.25 3.46
CA THR A 315 4.80 1.81 3.80
C THR A 315 5.39 2.64 4.93
N GLN A 316 5.20 3.97 4.88
CA GLN A 316 5.64 4.86 5.96
C GLN A 316 4.94 4.54 7.28
N ALA A 317 3.63 4.27 7.25
CA ALA A 317 2.88 3.87 8.42
C ALA A 317 3.40 2.54 9.00
N ALA A 318 3.67 1.53 8.17
CA ALA A 318 4.25 0.27 8.62
C ALA A 318 5.62 0.46 9.29
N ILE A 319 6.48 1.33 8.73
CA ILE A 319 7.79 1.66 9.30
C ILE A 319 7.64 2.42 10.64
N VAL A 320 6.76 3.43 10.69
CA VAL A 320 6.50 4.19 11.93
C VAL A 320 5.99 3.27 13.04
N GLN A 321 5.08 2.35 12.72
CA GLN A 321 4.60 1.36 13.69
C GLN A 321 5.72 0.43 14.17
N TYR A 322 6.60 -0.01 13.27
CA TYR A 322 7.76 -0.82 13.61
C TYR A 322 8.72 -0.10 14.56
N LEU A 323 8.93 1.19 14.37
CA LEU A 323 9.78 2.04 15.21
C LEU A 323 9.13 2.42 16.56
N GLY A 324 7.93 1.92 16.85
CA GLY A 324 7.21 2.19 18.09
C GLY A 324 6.42 3.50 18.09
N GLY A 325 6.24 4.12 16.92
CA GLY A 325 5.31 5.24 16.73
C GLY A 325 3.85 4.79 16.75
N THR A 326 2.95 5.76 16.79
CA THR A 326 1.50 5.52 16.75
C THR A 326 0.91 5.94 15.43
N ILE A 327 -0.13 5.23 15.00
CA ILE A 327 -0.87 5.51 13.79
C ILE A 327 -2.33 5.68 14.15
N ASP A 328 -2.95 6.67 13.56
CA ASP A 328 -4.39 6.81 13.50
C ASP A 328 -4.83 7.02 12.05
N ALA A 329 -6.07 6.69 11.74
CA ALA A 329 -6.66 6.87 10.43
C ALA A 329 -8.13 7.24 10.59
N THR A 330 -8.59 8.18 9.76
CA THR A 330 -10.00 8.58 9.73
C THR A 330 -10.75 7.71 8.73
N ILE A 331 -11.80 7.07 9.19
CA ILE A 331 -12.63 6.14 8.44
C ILE A 331 -14.06 6.69 8.39
N VAL A 332 -14.56 6.92 7.19
CA VAL A 332 -15.94 7.38 6.95
C VAL A 332 -16.75 6.21 6.40
N ALA A 333 -17.85 5.91 7.08
CA ALA A 333 -18.83 4.89 6.68
C ALA A 333 -20.17 5.56 6.37
N GLU A 334 -20.78 5.24 5.22
CA GLU A 334 -22.04 5.83 4.77
C GLU A 334 -22.97 4.76 4.21
N SER A 335 -24.21 4.72 4.67
CA SER A 335 -25.19 3.74 4.24
C SER A 335 -26.23 4.34 3.28
N LYS A 336 -27.03 3.47 2.67
CA LYS A 336 -28.07 3.83 1.71
C LYS A 336 -29.10 4.83 2.24
N ASN A 337 -29.45 4.74 3.52
CA ASN A 337 -30.40 5.65 4.16
C ASN A 337 -29.82 6.99 4.61
N GLY A 338 -28.54 7.27 4.25
CA GLY A 338 -27.84 8.50 4.58
C GLY A 338 -27.23 8.53 5.99
N ASP A 339 -27.24 7.40 6.73
CA ASP A 339 -26.50 7.30 7.98
C ASP A 339 -25.01 7.38 7.68
N ARG A 340 -24.36 8.47 8.13
CA ARG A 340 -22.96 8.75 7.92
C ARG A 340 -22.23 8.80 9.26
N ARG A 341 -21.18 8.01 9.38
CA ARG A 341 -20.38 7.86 10.59
C ARG A 341 -18.92 8.13 10.29
N THR A 342 -18.24 8.72 11.26
CA THR A 342 -16.79 8.90 11.23
C THR A 342 -16.22 8.18 12.42
N TYR A 343 -15.21 7.34 12.16
CA TYR A 343 -14.49 6.54 13.12
C TYR A 343 -13.00 6.80 12.99
N HIS A 344 -12.26 6.49 14.04
CA HIS A 344 -10.81 6.44 14.03
C HIS A 344 -10.32 5.01 14.06
N TYR A 345 -9.14 4.74 13.48
CA TYR A 345 -8.52 3.42 13.58
C TYR A 345 -8.47 2.91 15.03
N THR A 346 -8.16 3.81 15.96
CA THR A 346 -8.06 3.52 17.39
C THR A 346 -9.37 3.12 18.07
N ASP A 347 -10.53 3.38 17.43
CA ASP A 347 -11.85 2.95 17.94
C ASP A 347 -12.09 1.45 17.68
N PHE A 348 -11.35 0.86 16.73
CA PHE A 348 -11.55 -0.53 16.35
C PHE A 348 -10.75 -1.50 17.19
N THR A 349 -11.38 -2.63 17.49
CA THR A 349 -10.68 -3.80 18.03
C THR A 349 -10.21 -4.66 16.88
N VAL A 350 -8.92 -4.97 16.85
CA VAL A 350 -8.27 -5.89 15.91
C VAL A 350 -7.51 -6.96 16.68
N THR A 351 -7.63 -8.21 16.25
CA THR A 351 -6.92 -9.33 16.87
C THR A 351 -5.55 -9.48 16.22
N LYS A 352 -4.48 -9.43 17.03
CA LYS A 352 -3.07 -9.52 16.61
C LYS A 352 -2.37 -10.82 17.06
N ASP A 353 -3.11 -11.74 17.66
CA ASP A 353 -2.59 -12.98 18.25
C ASP A 353 -1.93 -13.94 17.25
N ARG A 354 -2.24 -13.81 15.96
CA ARG A 354 -1.66 -14.59 14.87
C ARG A 354 -0.69 -13.81 13.99
N ASP A 355 -0.45 -12.54 14.32
CA ASP A 355 0.53 -11.75 13.59
C ASP A 355 1.93 -12.32 13.79
N LYS A 356 2.73 -12.35 12.74
CA LYS A 356 4.14 -12.76 12.80
C LYS A 356 5.03 -11.59 12.48
N GLU A 357 6.14 -11.50 13.17
CA GLU A 357 7.24 -10.66 12.71
C GLU A 357 7.85 -11.33 11.48
N VAL A 358 7.88 -10.61 10.38
CA VAL A 358 8.47 -11.04 9.12
C VAL A 358 9.75 -10.26 8.94
N GLU A 359 10.88 -10.96 8.86
CA GLU A 359 12.13 -10.36 8.43
C GLU A 359 12.06 -10.17 6.92
N VAL A 360 12.00 -8.93 6.48
CA VAL A 360 11.98 -8.59 5.05
C VAL A 360 13.37 -8.13 4.69
N THR A 361 14.05 -8.91 3.87
CA THR A 361 15.31 -8.51 3.23
C THR A 361 14.93 -7.78 1.96
N ALA A 362 15.26 -6.48 1.88
CA ALA A 362 15.11 -5.75 0.62
C ALA A 362 16.06 -6.37 -0.41
N THR A 363 15.52 -6.81 -1.54
CA THR A 363 16.26 -7.55 -2.58
C THR A 363 17.19 -6.69 -3.42
N ASP A 364 17.23 -5.40 -3.23
CA ASP A 364 18.16 -4.51 -3.88
C ASP A 364 19.40 -4.30 -3.04
N ASN A 365 20.50 -4.95 -3.34
CA ASN A 365 21.91 -4.69 -2.95
C ASN A 365 22.20 -3.99 -1.61
N ASN A 366 21.18 -3.66 -0.84
CA ASN A 366 21.19 -3.04 0.46
C ASN A 366 20.56 -4.04 1.41
N GLU A 367 21.37 -4.79 2.12
CA GLU A 367 20.97 -5.71 3.19
C GLU A 367 20.30 -4.94 4.34
N MET A 368 19.11 -4.37 4.11
CA MET A 368 18.30 -3.77 5.16
C MET A 368 17.30 -4.81 5.64
N ASN A 369 17.57 -5.40 6.76
CA ASN A 369 16.68 -6.33 7.43
C ASN A 369 15.69 -5.55 8.29
N TYR A 370 14.43 -5.45 7.84
CA TYR A 370 13.33 -4.96 8.66
C TYR A 370 12.52 -6.13 9.19
N LYS A 371 12.22 -6.09 10.48
CA LYS A 371 11.20 -6.97 11.07
C LYS A 371 9.88 -6.21 11.12
N ILE A 372 9.04 -6.43 10.15
CA ILE A 372 7.71 -5.82 10.09
C ILE A 372 6.68 -6.87 10.49
N ARG A 373 5.73 -6.48 11.31
CA ARG A 373 4.62 -7.34 11.69
C ARG A 373 3.67 -7.46 10.50
N LYS A 374 3.49 -8.70 10.02
CA LYS A 374 2.55 -9.03 8.95
C LYS A 374 1.31 -9.69 9.53
N ALA A 375 0.14 -9.14 9.24
CA ALA A 375 -1.13 -9.72 9.61
C ALA A 375 -1.45 -10.97 8.76
N PHE A 376 -2.12 -11.95 9.38
CA PHE A 376 -2.58 -13.15 8.68
C PHE A 376 -4.04 -13.00 8.26
N SER A 377 -4.37 -13.53 7.10
CA SER A 377 -5.74 -13.51 6.56
C SER A 377 -6.77 -14.16 7.50
N SER A 378 -6.36 -15.12 8.34
CA SER A 378 -7.24 -15.72 9.35
C SER A 378 -7.67 -14.76 10.47
N ASN A 379 -7.01 -13.62 10.61
CA ASN A 379 -7.33 -12.56 11.55
C ASN A 379 -7.83 -11.29 10.86
N ASP A 380 -8.22 -11.40 9.60
CA ASP A 380 -8.59 -10.26 8.77
C ASP A 380 -10.03 -9.81 9.05
N TYR A 381 -10.29 -9.42 10.29
CA TYR A 381 -11.52 -8.73 10.70
C TYR A 381 -11.23 -7.67 11.76
N ALA A 382 -12.10 -6.67 11.80
CA ALA A 382 -12.10 -5.62 12.78
C ALA A 382 -13.51 -5.27 13.17
N TYR A 383 -13.72 -4.85 14.40
CA TYR A 383 -15.03 -4.45 14.89
C TYR A 383 -14.94 -3.32 15.90
N LEU A 384 -16.03 -2.60 16.05
CA LEU A 384 -16.24 -1.63 17.14
C LEU A 384 -17.69 -1.71 17.63
N LYS A 385 -17.92 -1.39 18.91
CA LYS A 385 -19.27 -1.31 19.48
C LYS A 385 -19.93 0.01 19.06
N THR A 386 -21.17 -0.09 18.59
CA THR A 386 -22.00 1.08 18.24
C THR A 386 -23.24 1.16 19.12
N ASN A 387 -23.94 2.29 19.07
CA ASN A 387 -25.24 2.47 19.73
C ASN A 387 -26.42 2.07 18.85
N THR A 388 -26.16 1.58 17.65
CA THR A 388 -27.16 1.16 16.65
C THR A 388 -27.14 -0.33 16.49
N ARG A 389 -28.31 -0.94 16.32
CA ARG A 389 -28.47 -2.35 15.99
C ARG A 389 -29.16 -2.47 14.64
N SER A 390 -28.90 -3.56 13.91
CA SER A 390 -29.55 -3.85 12.66
C SER A 390 -30.33 -5.18 12.71
N ASN A 391 -30.85 -5.57 11.58
CA ASN A 391 -31.49 -6.89 11.37
C ASN A 391 -30.49 -7.96 10.86
N LEU A 392 -29.18 -7.66 10.76
CA LEU A 392 -28.16 -8.61 10.34
C LEU A 392 -27.79 -9.55 11.49
N VAL A 393 -28.38 -10.73 11.50
CA VAL A 393 -28.11 -11.75 12.52
C VAL A 393 -26.94 -12.63 12.09
N MET A 394 -25.90 -12.69 12.92
CA MET A 394 -24.76 -13.58 12.72
C MET A 394 -25.04 -14.98 13.25
N ASN A 395 -24.82 -16.02 12.42
CA ASN A 395 -24.96 -17.41 12.85
C ASN A 395 -23.60 -18.12 12.86
N LYS A 396 -22.94 -18.10 14.03
CA LYS A 396 -21.61 -18.71 14.23
C LYS A 396 -21.59 -20.22 14.02
N GLN A 397 -22.70 -20.92 14.36
CA GLN A 397 -22.77 -22.35 14.22
C GLN A 397 -22.98 -22.76 12.75
N LEU A 398 -23.83 -22.05 12.01
CA LEU A 398 -24.05 -22.27 10.58
C LEU A 398 -22.71 -22.04 9.82
N ALA A 399 -21.97 -20.98 10.13
CA ALA A 399 -20.69 -20.66 9.48
C ALA A 399 -19.68 -21.82 9.48
N THR A 400 -19.73 -22.72 10.46
CA THR A 400 -18.82 -23.86 10.57
C THR A 400 -19.31 -25.13 9.87
N LYS A 401 -20.56 -25.15 9.39
CA LYS A 401 -21.20 -26.35 8.87
C LYS A 401 -21.69 -26.22 7.42
N ILE A 402 -21.34 -25.17 6.73
CA ILE A 402 -21.76 -24.93 5.35
C ILE A 402 -21.26 -26.08 4.46
N ALA A 403 -22.14 -26.66 3.66
CA ALA A 403 -21.76 -27.71 2.74
C ALA A 403 -21.02 -27.16 1.51
N ALA A 404 -20.17 -27.98 0.88
CA ALA A 404 -19.58 -27.64 -0.41
C ALA A 404 -20.68 -27.46 -1.47
N GLY A 405 -20.48 -26.50 -2.38
CA GLY A 405 -21.44 -26.17 -3.41
C GLY A 405 -22.62 -25.29 -2.93
N THR A 406 -22.62 -24.85 -1.66
CA THR A 406 -23.64 -23.91 -1.16
C THR A 406 -23.40 -22.53 -1.76
N GLN A 407 -24.45 -21.93 -2.31
CA GLN A 407 -24.40 -20.52 -2.70
C GLN A 407 -24.45 -19.64 -1.46
N LEU A 408 -23.54 -18.67 -1.45
CA LEU A 408 -23.47 -17.59 -0.47
C LEU A 408 -23.70 -16.26 -1.17
N ASP A 409 -24.51 -15.41 -0.57
CA ASP A 409 -24.84 -14.11 -1.12
C ASP A 409 -24.02 -13.01 -0.42
N VAL A 410 -23.62 -11.99 -1.15
CA VAL A 410 -22.76 -10.91 -0.63
C VAL A 410 -23.37 -9.56 -0.98
N LEU A 411 -23.40 -8.64 -0.01
CA LEU A 411 -23.68 -7.23 -0.24
C LEU A 411 -22.39 -6.42 -0.04
N GLY A 412 -22.06 -5.54 -1.00
CA GLY A 412 -20.86 -4.74 -0.93
C GLY A 412 -20.79 -3.66 -2.00
N PHE A 413 -19.62 -3.05 -2.15
CA PHE A 413 -19.39 -1.95 -3.08
C PHE A 413 -18.21 -2.24 -4.03
N PRO A 414 -18.33 -3.24 -4.91
CA PRO A 414 -17.27 -3.66 -5.80
C PRO A 414 -16.82 -2.49 -6.69
N TYR A 415 -15.52 -2.24 -6.78
CA TYR A 415 -14.93 -1.11 -7.50
C TYR A 415 -15.55 0.26 -7.17
N SER A 416 -16.02 0.46 -5.95
CA SER A 416 -16.78 1.64 -5.50
C SER A 416 -18.14 1.81 -6.18
N MET A 417 -18.62 0.82 -6.94
CA MET A 417 -19.95 0.87 -7.53
C MET A 417 -21.03 0.94 -6.44
N GLY A 418 -21.97 1.84 -6.59
CA GLY A 418 -22.99 2.13 -5.59
C GLY A 418 -22.50 3.00 -4.42
N GLY A 419 -21.23 3.48 -4.48
CA GLY A 419 -20.65 4.42 -3.52
C GLY A 419 -20.67 5.89 -3.98
N GLU A 420 -21.47 6.22 -4.99
CA GLU A 420 -21.55 7.57 -5.53
C GLU A 420 -22.17 8.53 -4.51
N LYS A 421 -21.66 9.76 -4.49
CA LYS A 421 -22.14 10.80 -3.59
C LYS A 421 -23.65 11.02 -3.75
N ASN A 422 -24.40 10.92 -2.65
CA ASN A 422 -25.86 11.02 -2.58
C ASN A 422 -26.64 9.87 -3.22
N ASN A 423 -25.99 8.76 -3.59
CA ASN A 423 -26.65 7.56 -4.13
C ASN A 423 -25.93 6.30 -3.65
N ILE A 424 -25.75 6.18 -2.33
CA ILE A 424 -25.14 4.98 -1.73
C ILE A 424 -26.09 3.81 -1.85
N ARG A 425 -25.66 2.73 -2.51
CA ARG A 425 -26.43 1.49 -2.62
C ARG A 425 -25.49 0.30 -2.80
N PRO A 426 -25.47 -0.65 -1.85
CA PRO A 426 -24.65 -1.85 -2.00
C PRO A 426 -25.09 -2.67 -3.19
N GLN A 427 -24.13 -3.31 -3.84
CA GLN A 427 -24.35 -4.21 -4.96
C GLN A 427 -24.43 -5.64 -4.43
N TYR A 428 -25.24 -6.45 -5.12
CA TYR A 428 -25.37 -7.86 -4.86
C TYR A 428 -24.36 -8.66 -5.69
N THR A 429 -23.64 -9.56 -5.03
CA THR A 429 -22.80 -10.57 -5.67
C THR A 429 -23.03 -11.92 -4.96
N TYR A 430 -22.53 -13.02 -5.55
CA TYR A 430 -22.63 -14.34 -4.92
C TYR A 430 -21.33 -15.12 -5.09
N ALA A 431 -21.16 -16.12 -4.23
CA ALA A 431 -20.03 -17.04 -4.23
C ALA A 431 -20.54 -18.47 -4.00
N THR A 432 -19.76 -19.46 -4.39
CA THR A 432 -20.08 -20.86 -4.11
C THR A 432 -18.98 -21.45 -3.23
N THR A 433 -19.36 -22.12 -2.14
CA THR A 433 -18.39 -22.75 -1.25
C THR A 433 -17.65 -23.88 -1.94
N SER A 434 -16.31 -23.87 -1.82
CA SER A 434 -15.44 -24.91 -2.42
C SER A 434 -15.36 -26.17 -1.58
N ASN A 435 -15.50 -26.03 -0.26
CA ASN A 435 -15.32 -27.11 0.72
C ASN A 435 -16.49 -27.15 1.70
N SER A 436 -16.77 -28.34 2.24
CA SER A 436 -17.68 -28.46 3.39
C SER A 436 -16.95 -28.03 4.66
N GLY A 437 -17.58 -27.17 5.46
CA GLY A 437 -17.00 -26.59 6.66
C GLY A 437 -15.86 -25.62 6.39
N LEU A 438 -14.97 -25.48 7.35
CA LEU A 438 -13.87 -24.52 7.27
C LEU A 438 -12.60 -25.14 6.68
N TYR A 439 -12.00 -24.46 5.71
CA TYR A 439 -10.69 -24.78 5.15
C TYR A 439 -9.64 -23.89 5.80
N HIS A 440 -8.71 -24.47 6.58
CA HIS A 440 -7.74 -23.73 7.38
C HIS A 440 -8.34 -22.62 8.27
N GLY A 441 -9.55 -22.87 8.80
CA GLY A 441 -10.26 -21.93 9.65
C GLY A 441 -11.03 -20.83 8.91
N GLN A 442 -11.15 -20.92 7.58
CA GLN A 442 -11.81 -19.94 6.71
C GLN A 442 -12.84 -20.62 5.81
N ILE A 443 -13.78 -19.87 5.26
CA ILE A 443 -14.69 -20.33 4.22
C ILE A 443 -14.01 -20.04 2.86
N ALA A 444 -13.66 -21.10 2.14
CA ALA A 444 -13.12 -20.99 0.78
C ALA A 444 -14.26 -21.03 -0.24
N VAL A 445 -14.23 -20.12 -1.22
CA VAL A 445 -15.27 -19.98 -2.23
C VAL A 445 -14.70 -19.92 -3.64
N THR A 446 -15.52 -20.29 -4.62
CA THR A 446 -15.26 -20.16 -6.06
C THR A 446 -16.37 -19.35 -6.72
N GLY A 447 -16.10 -18.89 -7.96
CA GLY A 447 -17.05 -18.07 -8.70
C GLY A 447 -17.25 -16.66 -8.15
N PHE A 448 -16.46 -16.28 -7.17
CA PHE A 448 -16.48 -14.99 -6.52
C PHE A 448 -15.24 -14.19 -6.93
N ASN A 449 -15.43 -13.17 -7.73
CA ASN A 449 -14.44 -12.13 -7.83
C ASN A 449 -14.58 -11.25 -6.58
N ALA A 450 -13.73 -11.49 -5.57
CA ALA A 450 -13.59 -10.55 -4.45
C ALA A 450 -12.95 -9.28 -4.98
N GLU A 451 -13.72 -8.50 -5.69
CA GLU A 451 -13.32 -7.24 -6.31
C GLU A 451 -13.01 -6.22 -5.22
N ASN A 452 -12.05 -5.34 -5.51
CA ASN A 452 -11.72 -4.24 -4.62
C ASN A 452 -13.00 -3.48 -4.23
N GLY A 453 -13.21 -3.27 -2.93
CA GLY A 453 -14.39 -2.61 -2.40
C GLY A 453 -15.39 -3.54 -1.72
N ASN A 454 -15.44 -4.84 -2.05
CA ASN A 454 -16.26 -5.82 -1.33
C ASN A 454 -15.67 -6.22 0.03
N SER A 455 -14.39 -5.99 0.24
CA SER A 455 -13.68 -6.29 1.50
C SER A 455 -14.43 -5.74 2.71
N GLY A 456 -14.68 -6.58 3.70
CA GLY A 456 -15.44 -6.25 4.90
C GLY A 456 -16.96 -6.41 4.77
N GLY A 457 -17.47 -6.74 3.58
CA GLY A 457 -18.89 -6.93 3.34
C GLY A 457 -19.46 -8.19 4.00
N PRO A 458 -20.75 -8.17 4.41
CA PRO A 458 -21.42 -9.32 4.99
C PRO A 458 -21.66 -10.39 3.93
N VAL A 459 -21.41 -11.64 4.32
CA VAL A 459 -21.68 -12.83 3.53
C VAL A 459 -22.84 -13.60 4.15
N PHE A 460 -23.86 -13.85 3.37
CA PHE A 460 -25.11 -14.46 3.80
C PHE A 460 -25.19 -15.92 3.37
N CYS A 461 -25.75 -16.73 4.24
CA CYS A 461 -26.24 -18.08 3.94
C CYS A 461 -27.72 -18.19 4.29
N LYS A 462 -28.50 -18.75 3.38
CA LYS A 462 -29.91 -19.02 3.62
C LYS A 462 -30.06 -20.35 4.38
N ASP A 463 -30.79 -20.33 5.49
CA ASP A 463 -31.14 -21.50 6.28
C ASP A 463 -32.69 -21.50 6.51
N GLY A 464 -33.37 -22.41 5.87
CA GLY A 464 -34.84 -22.35 5.71
C GLY A 464 -35.25 -21.08 4.95
N ASP A 465 -36.14 -20.30 5.54
CA ASP A 465 -36.65 -19.04 4.95
C ASP A 465 -35.86 -17.79 5.44
N LYS A 466 -34.76 -17.97 6.17
CA LYS A 466 -34.02 -16.86 6.78
C LYS A 466 -32.60 -16.78 6.26
N PHE A 467 -32.12 -15.53 6.12
CA PHE A 467 -30.75 -15.24 5.83
C PHE A 467 -29.98 -14.92 7.12
N TYR A 468 -28.80 -15.51 7.23
CA TYR A 468 -27.88 -15.25 8.33
C TYR A 468 -26.52 -14.82 7.79
N VAL A 469 -25.88 -13.89 8.45
CA VAL A 469 -24.48 -13.55 8.16
C VAL A 469 -23.60 -14.68 8.69
N VAL A 470 -22.86 -15.31 7.81
CA VAL A 470 -21.95 -16.43 8.10
C VAL A 470 -20.46 -16.02 7.98
N GLY A 471 -20.18 -14.89 7.32
CA GLY A 471 -18.81 -14.46 7.12
C GLY A 471 -18.65 -13.01 6.74
N VAL A 472 -17.38 -12.59 6.62
CA VAL A 472 -16.91 -11.27 6.20
C VAL A 472 -15.98 -11.46 5.01
N VAL A 473 -16.17 -10.72 3.94
CA VAL A 473 -15.30 -10.78 2.75
C VAL A 473 -13.89 -10.31 3.13
N SER A 474 -12.86 -11.10 2.80
CA SER A 474 -11.47 -10.78 3.09
C SER A 474 -10.64 -10.61 1.82
N SER A 475 -10.30 -11.68 1.12
CA SER A 475 -9.32 -11.66 0.04
C SER A 475 -9.66 -12.58 -1.12
N THR A 476 -8.97 -12.38 -2.25
CA THR A 476 -9.01 -13.29 -3.41
C THR A 476 -8.05 -14.45 -3.24
N LEU A 477 -8.40 -15.61 -3.80
CA LEU A 477 -7.53 -16.77 -4.01
C LEU A 477 -7.36 -16.97 -5.53
N GLY A 478 -6.28 -16.42 -6.09
CA GLY A 478 -6.06 -16.47 -7.52
C GLY A 478 -7.17 -15.78 -8.33
N ASN A 479 -7.40 -16.22 -9.58
CA ASN A 479 -8.30 -15.54 -10.50
C ASN A 479 -9.79 -15.92 -10.36
N HIS A 480 -10.14 -16.92 -9.55
CA HIS A 480 -11.52 -17.46 -9.52
C HIS A 480 -11.98 -17.89 -8.14
N GLY A 481 -11.29 -17.52 -7.07
CA GLY A 481 -11.63 -17.90 -5.72
C GLY A 481 -11.55 -16.75 -4.73
N GLY A 482 -12.12 -16.94 -3.55
CA GLY A 482 -12.09 -15.98 -2.45
C GLY A 482 -11.99 -16.65 -1.09
N ILE A 483 -11.55 -15.84 -0.13
CA ILE A 483 -11.50 -16.17 1.29
C ILE A 483 -12.50 -15.31 2.02
N ILE A 484 -13.33 -15.96 2.82
CA ILE A 484 -14.29 -15.33 3.70
C ILE A 484 -13.93 -15.70 5.14
N ILE A 485 -13.82 -14.72 5.99
CA ILE A 485 -13.60 -14.92 7.42
C ILE A 485 -14.93 -15.35 8.05
N PRO A 486 -15.02 -16.55 8.64
CA PRO A 486 -16.28 -17.01 9.23
C PRO A 486 -16.60 -16.20 10.49
N VAL A 487 -17.87 -15.85 10.67
CA VAL A 487 -18.31 -15.12 11.89
C VAL A 487 -18.05 -15.90 13.19
N SER A 488 -17.81 -17.22 13.11
CA SER A 488 -17.38 -18.03 14.26
C SER A 488 -16.01 -17.64 14.80
N SER A 489 -15.15 -17.02 13.99
CA SER A 489 -13.85 -16.52 14.39
C SER A 489 -13.93 -15.16 15.11
N ILE A 490 -15.06 -14.43 14.98
CA ILE A 490 -15.23 -13.11 15.57
C ILE A 490 -15.68 -13.27 17.02
N SER A 491 -14.85 -12.80 17.96
CA SER A 491 -15.15 -12.73 19.39
C SER A 491 -15.09 -11.29 19.87
N TYR A 492 -16.12 -10.80 20.53
CA TYR A 492 -16.23 -9.51 21.18
C TYR A 492 -16.85 -9.63 22.57
#